data_03ab25879613d617059bd491cb3e1f19
#
_entry.id   03ab25879613d617059bd491cb3e1f19
#
_cell.length_a   1.000
_cell.length_b   1.000
_cell.length_c   1.000
_cell.angle_alpha   90.00
_cell.angle_beta   90.00
_cell.angle_gamma   90.00
#
_symmetry.space_group_name_H-M   'P 1'
#
loop_
_entity.id
_entity.type
_entity.pdbx_description
1 polymer ?
#
loop_
_entity_poly.entity_id
_entity_poly.type
_entity_poly.pdbx_seq_one_letter_code
_entity_poly.pdbx_strand_id
1 'polypeptide(L)'
;MTSAEPPRPPARERGFTLIEVLVALAIIAVAMAAALRATGVMAINNRSLQDKTLALLAAQNALAQLRLEQVLPRAGSRTQPCAQGGRALQCDLEFTNSVNRSFRQVSVRVRDASSSRPEVVLLQLDGLLSGVR
;
A
#
# COMPACT_ATOMS: atom_id res chain seq x y z
N MET A 1 -70.30 30.65 34.55
CA MET A 1 -70.43 29.58 33.50
C MET A 1 -69.03 29.08 33.20
N THR A 2 -68.64 28.00 33.89
CA THR A 2 -67.28 27.42 33.76
C THR A 2 -67.40 26.26 32.76
N SER A 3 -66.87 26.46 31.56
CA SER A 3 -66.83 25.40 30.54
C SER A 3 -65.75 24.39 30.89
N ALA A 4 -66.16 23.20 31.30
CA ALA A 4 -65.25 22.08 31.52
C ALA A 4 -64.77 21.55 30.16
N GLU A 5 -63.45 21.60 29.96
CA GLU A 5 -62.73 20.99 28.79
C GLU A 5 -62.82 19.45 28.91
N PRO A 6 -63.19 18.75 27.81
CA PRO A 6 -63.30 17.31 27.87
C PRO A 6 -61.91 16.65 28.02
N PRO A 7 -61.78 15.53 28.76
CA PRO A 7 -60.51 14.85 28.94
C PRO A 7 -59.94 14.34 27.59
N ARG A 8 -58.64 14.61 27.33
CA ARG A 8 -57.90 14.09 26.17
C ARG A 8 -57.81 12.57 26.26
N PRO A 9 -58.08 11.86 25.18
CA PRO A 9 -57.95 10.41 25.17
C PRO A 9 -56.46 10.01 25.43
N PRO A 10 -56.20 8.91 26.16
CA PRO A 10 -54.86 8.47 26.41
C PRO A 10 -54.18 8.12 25.09
N ALA A 11 -52.96 8.68 24.89
CA ALA A 11 -52.10 8.33 23.77
C ALA A 11 -51.80 6.81 23.83
N ARG A 12 -52.18 6.09 22.76
CA ARG A 12 -51.85 4.68 22.62
C ARG A 12 -50.33 4.53 22.56
N GLU A 13 -49.73 4.06 23.63
CA GLU A 13 -48.32 3.61 23.64
C GLU A 13 -48.21 2.39 22.71
N ARG A 14 -47.57 2.59 21.57
CA ARG A 14 -47.20 1.49 20.67
C ARG A 14 -45.90 0.90 21.13
N GLY A 15 -45.96 -0.28 21.70
CA GLY A 15 -44.79 -1.11 22.01
C GLY A 15 -44.16 -1.66 20.72
N PHE A 16 -42.85 -1.86 20.69
CA PHE A 16 -42.14 -2.54 19.61
C PHE A 16 -42.58 -4.00 19.50
N THR A 17 -42.76 -4.49 18.28
CA THR A 17 -43.04 -5.91 18.04
C THR A 17 -41.75 -6.73 18.07
N LEU A 18 -41.83 -7.98 18.48
CA LEU A 18 -40.67 -8.88 18.53
C LEU A 18 -40.01 -9.04 17.15
N ILE A 19 -40.83 -9.07 16.10
CA ILE A 19 -40.33 -9.16 14.71
C ILE A 19 -39.53 -7.91 14.31
N GLU A 20 -39.95 -6.73 14.74
CA GLU A 20 -39.24 -5.47 14.44
C GLU A 20 -37.84 -5.44 15.08
N VAL A 21 -37.73 -5.93 16.32
CA VAL A 21 -36.43 -6.07 16.99
C VAL A 21 -35.55 -7.09 16.28
N LEU A 22 -36.09 -8.22 15.85
CA LEU A 22 -35.35 -9.23 15.11
C LEU A 22 -34.84 -8.70 13.77
N VAL A 23 -35.65 -7.98 13.03
CA VAL A 23 -35.27 -7.38 11.76
C VAL A 23 -34.18 -6.31 11.97
N ALA A 24 -34.34 -5.46 12.99
CA ALA A 24 -33.34 -4.45 13.32
C ALA A 24 -31.98 -5.08 13.67
N LEU A 25 -31.97 -6.13 14.47
CA LEU A 25 -30.75 -6.87 14.81
C LEU A 25 -30.10 -7.53 13.57
N ALA A 26 -30.89 -8.10 12.68
CA ALA A 26 -30.38 -8.68 11.44
C ALA A 26 -29.72 -7.63 10.55
N ILE A 27 -30.32 -6.45 10.41
CA ILE A 27 -29.72 -5.34 9.63
C ILE A 27 -28.40 -4.88 10.26
N ILE A 28 -28.35 -4.72 11.58
CA ILE A 28 -27.12 -4.32 12.29
C ILE A 28 -26.04 -5.38 12.12
N ALA A 29 -26.37 -6.67 12.22
CA ALA A 29 -25.41 -7.75 12.04
C ALA A 29 -24.78 -7.75 10.63
N VAL A 30 -25.59 -7.56 9.60
CA VAL A 30 -25.10 -7.46 8.22
C VAL A 30 -24.22 -6.21 8.03
N ALA A 31 -24.63 -5.08 8.57
CA ALA A 31 -23.86 -3.83 8.48
C ALA A 31 -22.49 -3.96 9.20
N MET A 32 -22.45 -4.57 10.38
CA MET A 32 -21.21 -4.83 11.11
C MET A 32 -20.29 -5.80 10.35
N ALA A 33 -20.83 -6.87 9.77
CA ALA A 33 -20.04 -7.81 8.99
C ALA A 33 -19.39 -7.12 7.75
N ALA A 34 -20.13 -6.25 7.08
CA ALA A 34 -19.61 -5.46 5.97
C ALA A 34 -18.51 -4.49 6.40
N ALA A 35 -18.68 -3.80 7.53
CA ALA A 35 -17.69 -2.88 8.08
C ALA A 35 -16.38 -3.59 8.47
N LEU A 36 -16.46 -4.75 9.12
CA LEU A 36 -15.29 -5.57 9.47
C LEU A 36 -14.52 -6.03 8.23
N ARG A 37 -15.23 -6.40 7.17
CA ARG A 37 -14.61 -6.79 5.89
C ARG A 37 -13.87 -5.62 5.23
N ALA A 38 -14.45 -4.43 5.25
CA ALA A 38 -13.84 -3.22 4.68
C ALA A 38 -12.54 -2.84 5.41
N THR A 39 -12.53 -2.89 6.77
CA THR A 39 -11.33 -2.60 7.56
C THR A 39 -10.22 -3.61 7.33
N GLY A 40 -10.54 -4.89 7.15
CA GLY A 40 -9.57 -5.93 6.83
C GLY A 40 -8.85 -5.67 5.50
N VAL A 41 -9.59 -5.31 4.46
CA VAL A 41 -9.02 -4.96 3.14
C VAL A 41 -8.13 -3.72 3.22
N MET A 42 -8.53 -2.70 3.98
CA MET A 42 -7.71 -1.50 4.19
C MET A 42 -6.38 -1.81 4.87
N ALA A 43 -6.35 -2.69 5.87
CA ALA A 43 -5.14 -3.07 6.57
C ALA A 43 -4.14 -3.79 5.65
N ILE A 44 -4.62 -4.69 4.78
CA ILE A 44 -3.78 -5.40 3.81
C ILE A 44 -3.21 -4.43 2.77
N ASN A 45 -4.05 -3.55 2.23
CA ASN A 45 -3.62 -2.55 1.25
C ASN A 45 -2.57 -1.59 1.83
N ASN A 46 -2.74 -1.16 3.09
CA ASN A 46 -1.78 -0.27 3.74
C ASN A 46 -0.40 -0.92 3.87
N ARG A 47 -0.32 -2.19 4.26
CA ARG A 47 0.95 -2.94 4.31
C ARG A 47 1.61 -3.03 2.93
N SER A 48 0.84 -3.35 1.90
CA SER A 48 1.36 -3.41 0.53
C SER A 48 1.89 -2.06 0.05
N LEU A 49 1.23 -0.96 0.40
CA LEU A 49 1.69 0.39 0.07
C LEU A 49 2.97 0.75 0.81
N GLN A 50 3.09 0.40 2.09
CA GLN A 50 4.31 0.61 2.86
C GLN A 50 5.49 -0.15 2.24
N ASP A 51 5.30 -1.41 1.88
CA ASP A 51 6.35 -2.23 1.27
C ASP A 51 6.81 -1.63 -0.06
N LYS A 52 5.90 -1.18 -0.89
CA LYS A 52 6.22 -0.50 -2.17
C LYS A 52 6.92 0.84 -1.96
N THR A 53 6.52 1.60 -0.95
CA THR A 53 7.15 2.89 -0.63
C THR A 53 8.59 2.68 -0.15
N LEU A 54 8.84 1.70 0.72
CA LEU A 54 10.19 1.37 1.17
C LEU A 54 11.04 0.85 0.01
N ALA A 55 10.48 0.03 -0.87
CA ALA A 55 11.16 -0.44 -2.07
C ALA A 55 11.51 0.71 -3.01
N LEU A 56 10.63 1.71 -3.17
CA LEU A 56 10.90 2.90 -3.98
C LEU A 56 12.05 3.71 -3.40
N LEU A 57 12.05 3.95 -2.10
CA LEU A 57 13.14 4.67 -1.43
C LEU A 57 14.48 3.91 -1.57
N ALA A 58 14.46 2.59 -1.43
CA ALA A 58 15.65 1.76 -1.62
C ALA A 58 16.19 1.85 -3.04
N ALA A 59 15.32 1.79 -4.05
CA ALA A 59 15.69 1.94 -5.46
C ALA A 59 16.26 3.33 -5.78
N GLN A 60 15.62 4.39 -5.25
CA GLN A 60 16.09 5.76 -5.42
C GLN A 60 17.45 5.97 -4.76
N ASN A 61 17.66 5.44 -3.56
CA ASN A 61 18.97 5.52 -2.87
C ASN A 61 20.05 4.78 -3.65
N ALA A 62 19.76 3.57 -4.17
CA ALA A 62 20.70 2.83 -5.00
C ALA A 62 21.07 3.60 -6.28
N LEU A 63 20.09 4.22 -6.94
CA LEU A 63 20.32 5.02 -8.13
C LEU A 63 21.11 6.31 -7.82
N ALA A 64 20.80 6.96 -6.69
CA ALA A 64 21.52 8.15 -6.23
C ALA A 64 22.98 7.82 -5.92
N GLN A 65 23.24 6.70 -5.28
CA GLN A 65 24.61 6.24 -4.98
C GLN A 65 25.40 6.00 -6.28
N LEU A 66 24.81 5.34 -7.27
CA LEU A 66 25.45 5.17 -8.59
C LEU A 66 25.79 6.50 -9.26
N ARG A 67 24.96 7.52 -9.11
CA ARG A 67 25.21 8.86 -9.64
C ARG A 67 26.39 9.56 -8.91
N LEU A 68 26.52 9.32 -7.62
CA LEU A 68 27.61 9.88 -6.82
C LEU A 68 28.96 9.23 -7.15
N GLU A 69 28.97 7.95 -7.54
CA GLU A 69 30.19 7.25 -7.95
C GLU A 69 30.81 7.83 -9.23
N GLN A 70 30.05 8.60 -10.02
CA GLN A 70 30.48 9.29 -11.25
C GLN A 70 31.17 8.41 -12.31
N VAL A 71 31.12 7.10 -12.12
CA VAL A 71 31.70 6.10 -13.02
C VAL A 71 30.58 5.41 -13.77
N LEU A 72 30.66 5.36 -15.10
CA LEU A 72 29.74 4.56 -15.89
C LEU A 72 30.03 3.08 -15.71
N PRO A 73 29.15 2.30 -15.06
CA PRO A 73 29.35 0.87 -14.90
C PRO A 73 29.33 0.16 -16.26
N ARG A 74 30.05 -0.93 -16.38
CA ARG A 74 29.97 -1.79 -17.55
C ARG A 74 28.57 -2.41 -17.66
N ALA A 75 28.15 -2.72 -18.89
CA ALA A 75 26.91 -3.47 -19.11
C ALA A 75 26.98 -4.83 -18.38
N GLY A 76 25.90 -5.21 -17.74
CA GLY A 76 25.80 -6.42 -16.91
C GLY A 76 24.83 -6.27 -15.76
N SER A 77 24.84 -7.20 -14.84
CA SER A 77 23.98 -7.18 -13.66
C SER A 77 24.79 -7.25 -12.38
N ARG A 78 24.29 -6.60 -11.34
CA ARG A 78 24.86 -6.62 -9.98
C ARG A 78 23.72 -6.68 -8.97
N THR A 79 23.82 -7.57 -8.00
CA THR A 79 22.88 -7.67 -6.87
C THR A 79 23.56 -7.13 -5.62
N GLN A 80 22.87 -6.30 -4.87
CA GLN A 80 23.38 -5.75 -3.61
C GLN A 80 22.26 -5.63 -2.57
N PRO A 81 22.58 -5.73 -1.26
CA PRO A 81 21.62 -5.43 -0.22
C PRO A 81 21.27 -3.95 -0.23
N CYS A 82 20.00 -3.63 -0.06
CA CYS A 82 19.47 -2.26 -0.01
C CYS A 82 18.41 -2.12 1.08
N ALA A 83 18.75 -2.52 2.32
CA ALA A 83 17.84 -2.45 3.45
C ALA A 83 17.29 -1.04 3.65
N GLN A 84 15.98 -0.94 3.90
CA GLN A 84 15.30 0.33 4.09
C GLN A 84 14.22 0.20 5.17
N GLY A 85 14.16 1.14 6.09
CA GLY A 85 13.11 1.18 7.13
C GLY A 85 13.03 -0.07 7.99
N GLY A 86 14.17 -0.72 8.29
CA GLY A 86 14.20 -1.96 9.07
C GLY A 86 13.83 -3.23 8.29
N ARG A 87 13.51 -3.11 6.98
CA ARG A 87 13.24 -4.25 6.09
C ARG A 87 14.51 -4.66 5.35
N ALA A 88 14.76 -5.96 5.31
CA ALA A 88 15.83 -6.54 4.50
C ALA A 88 15.35 -6.60 3.04
N LEU A 89 15.85 -5.68 2.21
CA LEU A 89 15.57 -5.61 0.78
C LEU A 89 16.83 -5.94 -0.02
N GLN A 90 16.64 -6.45 -1.22
CA GLN A 90 17.69 -6.77 -2.17
C GLN A 90 17.42 -6.04 -3.49
N CYS A 91 18.42 -5.33 -3.97
CA CYS A 91 18.37 -4.58 -5.22
C CYS A 91 19.17 -5.30 -6.30
N ASP A 92 18.51 -5.67 -7.39
CA ASP A 92 19.15 -6.16 -8.59
C ASP A 92 19.25 -5.00 -9.58
N LEU A 93 20.49 -4.66 -9.92
CA LEU A 93 20.81 -3.60 -10.85
C LEU A 93 21.21 -4.22 -12.18
N GLU A 94 20.54 -3.84 -13.23
CA GLU A 94 20.84 -4.25 -14.60
C GLU A 94 21.27 -3.04 -15.41
N PHE A 95 22.46 -3.10 -15.97
CA PHE A 95 23.07 -2.02 -16.76
C PHE A 95 23.05 -2.39 -18.24
N THR A 96 22.38 -1.59 -19.05
CA THR A 96 22.33 -1.78 -20.50
C THR A 96 22.93 -0.59 -21.23
N ASN A 97 23.46 -0.86 -22.42
CA ASN A 97 24.01 0.18 -23.27
C ASN A 97 22.87 1.05 -23.81
N SER A 98 23.03 2.36 -23.70
CA SER A 98 22.18 3.30 -24.40
C SER A 98 22.69 3.51 -25.85
N VAL A 99 21.82 4.01 -26.72
CA VAL A 99 22.17 4.42 -28.07
C VAL A 99 23.32 5.44 -28.08
N ASN A 100 23.32 6.32 -27.09
CA ASN A 100 24.42 7.25 -26.86
C ASN A 100 25.38 6.66 -25.80
N ARG A 101 26.67 6.48 -26.18
CA ARG A 101 27.70 5.91 -25.32
C ARG A 101 28.00 6.71 -24.05
N SER A 102 27.61 7.98 -24.00
CA SER A 102 27.76 8.85 -22.85
C SER A 102 26.73 8.53 -21.73
N PHE A 103 25.73 7.71 -22.02
CA PHE A 103 24.68 7.32 -21.11
C PHE A 103 24.65 5.79 -20.91
N ARG A 104 24.27 5.39 -19.72
CA ARG A 104 23.99 4.00 -19.37
C ARG A 104 22.58 3.91 -18.82
N GLN A 105 21.77 3.03 -19.37
CA GLN A 105 20.46 2.74 -18.79
C GLN A 105 20.66 1.77 -17.62
N VAL A 106 20.02 2.06 -16.52
CA VAL A 106 20.00 1.20 -15.32
C VAL A 106 18.56 0.87 -14.97
N SER A 107 18.30 -0.40 -14.72
CA SER A 107 17.03 -0.89 -14.19
C SER A 107 17.31 -1.46 -12.78
N VAL A 108 16.64 -0.92 -11.79
CA VAL A 108 16.76 -1.35 -10.39
C VAL A 108 15.49 -2.11 -10.03
N ARG A 109 15.61 -3.41 -9.76
CA ARG A 109 14.52 -4.25 -9.27
C ARG A 109 14.73 -4.50 -7.79
N VAL A 110 13.71 -4.21 -6.99
CA VAL A 110 13.76 -4.40 -5.53
C VAL A 110 12.92 -5.60 -5.14
N ARG A 111 13.51 -6.50 -4.37
CA ARG A 111 12.90 -7.72 -3.83
C ARG A 111 13.00 -7.75 -2.32
N ASP A 112 12.09 -8.47 -1.67
CA ASP A 112 12.18 -8.75 -0.25
C ASP A 112 13.19 -9.90 -0.03
N ALA A 113 14.27 -9.61 0.69
CA ALA A 113 15.31 -10.61 0.97
C ALA A 113 14.86 -11.70 1.94
N SER A 114 13.81 -11.43 2.73
CA SER A 114 13.25 -12.36 3.71
C SER A 114 12.10 -13.21 3.15
N SER A 115 11.65 -12.93 1.93
CA SER A 115 10.53 -13.64 1.32
C SER A 115 10.92 -15.06 0.91
N SER A 116 10.05 -16.03 1.20
CA SER A 116 10.13 -17.40 0.67
C SER A 116 9.95 -17.48 -0.85
N ARG A 117 9.55 -16.39 -1.48
CA ARG A 117 9.39 -16.24 -2.94
C ARG A 117 10.35 -15.18 -3.47
N PRO A 118 11.62 -15.53 -3.73
CA PRO A 118 12.62 -14.57 -4.18
C PRO A 118 12.34 -13.95 -5.55
N GLU A 119 11.41 -14.53 -6.32
CA GLU A 119 11.07 -14.06 -7.67
C GLU A 119 10.09 -12.87 -7.66
N VAL A 120 9.46 -12.56 -6.53
CA VAL A 120 8.49 -11.46 -6.45
C VAL A 120 9.21 -10.13 -6.38
N VAL A 121 9.15 -9.37 -7.48
CA VAL A 121 9.64 -8.00 -7.54
C VAL A 121 8.61 -7.07 -6.91
N LEU A 122 9.02 -6.34 -5.87
CA LEU A 122 8.17 -5.35 -5.19
C LEU A 122 8.02 -4.08 -6.04
N LEU A 123 9.12 -3.66 -6.68
CA LEU A 123 9.20 -2.46 -7.50
C LEU A 123 10.34 -2.57 -8.50
N GLN A 124 10.14 -1.98 -9.68
CA GLN A 124 11.19 -1.72 -10.66
C GLN A 124 11.26 -0.22 -10.94
N LEU A 125 12.47 0.32 -10.95
CA LEU A 125 12.76 1.72 -11.26
C LEU A 125 13.82 1.76 -12.37
N ASP A 126 13.52 2.45 -13.46
CA ASP A 126 14.43 2.65 -14.56
C ASP A 126 15.03 4.05 -14.52
N GLY A 127 16.31 4.17 -14.82
CA GLY A 127 17.02 5.44 -14.80
C GLY A 127 18.12 5.50 -15.84
N LEU A 128 18.67 6.70 -16.02
CA LEU A 128 19.82 6.95 -16.87
C LEU A 128 20.97 7.48 -16.01
N LEU A 129 22.15 6.94 -16.27
CA LEU A 129 23.41 7.43 -15.71
C LEU A 129 24.20 8.12 -16.81
N SER A 130 24.73 9.29 -16.54
CA SER A 130 25.66 10.01 -17.41
C SER A 130 27.06 9.95 -16.80
N GLY A 131 28.06 9.64 -17.61
CA GLY A 131 29.45 9.84 -17.22
C GLY A 131 29.78 11.31 -17.25
N VAL A 132 30.30 11.83 -16.16
CA VAL A 132 30.91 13.17 -16.17
C VAL A 132 32.26 13.04 -16.84
N ARG A 133 32.48 13.85 -17.92
CA ARG A 133 33.80 14.01 -18.53
C ARG A 133 34.68 14.93 -17.71
#